data_42bbb18832beb1b40a08304f2c4048d4
#
_entry.id   42bbb18832beb1b40a08304f2c4048d4
#
_cell.length_a   1.000
_cell.length_b   1.000
_cell.length_c   1.000
_cell.angle_alpha   90.00
_cell.angle_beta   90.00
_cell.angle_gamma   90.00
#
_symmetry.space_group_name_H-M   'P 1'
#
loop_
_entity.id
_entity.type
_entity.pdbx_description
1 polymer ?
#
loop_
_entity_poly.entity_id
_entity_poly.type
_entity_poly.pdbx_seq_one_letter_code
_entity_poly.pdbx_strand_id
1 'polypeptide(L)'
;MRLQFWGTRGSIPKPGPTTARYGGNTSCVEIRSSRGTFIIVDCGTGAHGLGLSLLAANPKGVRGHILISHTHWDHIQGLPFFAPLFAPANEWDIYGPKGLDQSVREALAGQMQYTYFPVALEQFGAKVRYHDLVEGVFEIDDVKITTHYLNHPALTLGYRIQADGVTVVYSCDHEPHSRTLAGGEGEIGVHDERHADFLRGADLVLHDAQYTAKEYPAKMGWGHSPVEYAVRIAQHAGVAKIGLTHHDPMRDDKSLDQIVEDLRAKLKSEGSKLEVFAAAEGQSIEVVRSNAQQPETAAALYPAMAAMAPSRMKRFVALAVADPASLAIFTAAVEAEGVPFRVFPDASQVAEFLGTQRTSLVVLEHDPPRVDGLAISKAIRERVTGDNESLPIIMLAAREDIAGGEAAGVTEWLLKPFTSSYVRTKVRAWTLRTACRWIRAGIPDDEENRLGALKALGILDTGREPRFDRLTRLAAALFDVPIAMVSLVDRDRQWLKSCCGLDAGEESRDVSFCAHVVYSRNIMIVQDTLRDPRFADNPKVTNEPHIRFYAGAPLILDDGSCVGTLCLIDTRERSLDGASISLLQEIRDLVLLELQRKSGAGAG
;
A
#
# COMPACT_ATOMS: atom_id res chain seq x y z
N MET A 1 -0.38 -24.33 2.13
CA MET A 1 0.31 -23.18 2.75
C MET A 1 0.36 -23.41 4.26
N ARG A 2 1.52 -23.22 4.90
CA ARG A 2 1.69 -23.40 6.35
C ARG A 2 1.89 -22.07 7.04
N LEU A 3 1.19 -21.87 8.16
CA LEU A 3 1.38 -20.72 9.06
C LEU A 3 1.89 -21.18 10.42
N GLN A 4 2.67 -20.30 11.09
CA GLN A 4 3.04 -20.47 12.49
C GLN A 4 3.00 -19.13 13.22
N PHE A 5 2.39 -19.10 14.40
CA PHE A 5 2.30 -17.91 15.24
C PHE A 5 3.51 -17.83 16.18
N TRP A 6 4.19 -16.69 16.17
CA TRP A 6 5.31 -16.38 17.05
C TRP A 6 4.96 -15.26 18.03
N GLY A 7 3.90 -14.50 17.75
CA GLY A 7 3.33 -13.50 18.61
C GLY A 7 1.90 -13.17 18.20
N THR A 8 1.03 -13.02 19.20
CA THR A 8 -0.43 -12.86 19.02
C THR A 8 -1.02 -11.75 19.88
N ARG A 9 -0.19 -11.09 20.69
CA ARG A 9 -0.59 -10.04 21.63
C ARG A 9 -0.60 -8.67 20.96
N GLY A 10 -1.55 -7.80 21.35
CA GLY A 10 -1.61 -6.41 20.87
C GLY A 10 -0.95 -5.43 21.83
N SER A 11 -0.59 -4.28 21.30
CA SER A 11 -0.12 -3.07 21.98
C SER A 11 1.21 -3.19 22.73
N ILE A 12 1.37 -4.17 23.63
CA ILE A 12 2.61 -4.43 24.39
C ILE A 12 2.76 -5.91 24.68
N PRO A 13 3.99 -6.43 24.83
CA PRO A 13 4.20 -7.79 25.26
C PRO A 13 3.70 -8.01 26.72
N LYS A 14 3.07 -9.15 26.95
CA LYS A 14 2.52 -9.53 28.26
C LYS A 14 2.91 -10.97 28.61
N PRO A 15 4.19 -11.29 28.79
CA PRO A 15 4.60 -12.63 29.24
C PRO A 15 4.20 -12.86 30.70
N GLY A 16 3.69 -14.05 31.00
CA GLY A 16 3.32 -14.40 32.36
C GLY A 16 2.52 -15.69 32.46
N PRO A 17 2.29 -16.21 33.68
CA PRO A 17 1.59 -17.48 33.86
C PRO A 17 0.12 -17.42 33.40
N THR A 18 -0.49 -16.25 33.34
CA THR A 18 -1.88 -16.06 32.91
C THR A 18 -2.04 -15.94 31.40
N THR A 19 -0.94 -15.80 30.65
CA THR A 19 -0.91 -15.66 29.19
C THR A 19 -0.07 -16.76 28.51
N ALA A 20 0.29 -17.81 29.25
CA ALA A 20 1.26 -18.81 28.80
C ALA A 20 0.75 -19.69 27.65
N ARG A 21 -0.57 -19.87 27.50
CA ARG A 21 -1.15 -20.72 26.44
C ARG A 21 -1.34 -19.99 25.13
N TYR A 22 -1.83 -18.76 25.17
CA TYR A 22 -2.03 -17.96 23.97
C TYR A 22 -0.80 -17.13 23.61
N GLY A 23 0.11 -16.94 24.56
CA GLY A 23 1.36 -16.25 24.37
C GLY A 23 1.34 -14.80 24.86
N GLY A 24 2.53 -14.26 25.10
CA GLY A 24 2.75 -12.90 25.57
C GLY A 24 3.51 -12.00 24.59
N ASN A 25 3.98 -12.53 23.46
CA ASN A 25 4.70 -11.77 22.45
C ASN A 25 3.75 -11.02 21.51
N THR A 26 4.19 -9.85 21.03
CA THR A 26 3.45 -9.05 20.06
C THR A 26 3.59 -9.59 18.64
N SER A 27 2.75 -9.10 17.76
CA SER A 27 2.43 -9.62 16.42
C SER A 27 3.62 -10.09 15.60
N CYS A 28 3.64 -11.38 15.29
CA CYS A 28 4.58 -12.00 14.36
C CYS A 28 4.03 -13.33 13.83
N VAL A 29 3.83 -13.44 12.53
CA VAL A 29 3.30 -14.64 11.88
C VAL A 29 4.24 -15.09 10.78
N GLU A 30 4.66 -16.35 10.82
CA GLU A 30 5.43 -17.00 9.76
C GLU A 30 4.49 -17.67 8.77
N ILE A 31 4.73 -17.49 7.47
CA ILE A 31 3.98 -18.11 6.37
C ILE A 31 4.96 -18.75 5.40
N ARG A 32 4.69 -19.99 4.99
CA ARG A 32 5.46 -20.72 3.98
C ARG A 32 4.56 -21.30 2.90
N SER A 33 4.92 -21.03 1.64
CA SER A 33 4.32 -21.74 0.51
C SER A 33 4.91 -23.14 0.37
N SER A 34 4.23 -24.03 -0.37
CA SER A 34 4.73 -25.37 -0.69
C SER A 34 5.99 -25.36 -1.55
N ARG A 35 6.24 -24.26 -2.28
CA ARG A 35 7.45 -24.05 -3.08
C ARG A 35 8.61 -23.46 -2.31
N GLY A 36 8.41 -23.12 -1.03
CA GLY A 36 9.45 -22.67 -0.12
C GLY A 36 9.55 -21.16 0.03
N THR A 37 8.68 -20.35 -0.58
CA THR A 37 8.63 -18.91 -0.33
C THR A 37 8.34 -18.67 1.14
N PHE A 38 9.19 -17.86 1.78
CA PHE A 38 9.18 -17.62 3.20
C PHE A 38 8.82 -16.16 3.50
N ILE A 39 7.70 -15.95 4.17
CA ILE A 39 7.16 -14.64 4.51
C ILE A 39 6.95 -14.54 6.02
N ILE A 40 7.31 -13.42 6.60
CA ILE A 40 6.98 -13.02 7.96
C ILE A 40 6.02 -11.84 7.86
N VAL A 41 4.89 -11.90 8.57
CA VAL A 41 3.99 -10.76 8.69
C VAL A 41 4.13 -10.20 10.10
N ASP A 42 4.53 -8.93 10.15
CA ASP A 42 4.94 -8.16 11.31
C ASP A 42 6.16 -8.71 12.08
N CYS A 43 6.87 -7.80 12.69
CA CYS A 43 8.12 -8.04 13.38
C CYS A 43 8.07 -7.52 14.83
N GLY A 44 6.97 -7.87 15.54
CA GLY A 44 6.82 -7.63 16.97
C GLY A 44 7.78 -8.50 17.79
N THR A 45 7.62 -8.57 19.11
CA THR A 45 8.56 -9.30 19.98
C THR A 45 8.66 -10.79 19.67
N GLY A 46 7.62 -11.38 19.05
CA GLY A 46 7.65 -12.77 18.56
C GLY A 46 8.76 -13.05 17.55
N ALA A 47 9.20 -12.03 16.80
CA ALA A 47 10.27 -12.17 15.83
C ALA A 47 11.61 -12.60 16.43
N HIS A 48 11.87 -12.29 17.72
CA HIS A 48 13.08 -12.76 18.39
C HIS A 48 13.18 -14.28 18.43
N GLY A 49 12.11 -14.98 18.88
CA GLY A 49 12.06 -16.44 18.92
C GLY A 49 12.15 -17.06 17.52
N LEU A 50 11.44 -16.50 16.56
CA LEU A 50 11.52 -16.90 15.16
C LEU A 50 12.96 -16.78 14.63
N GLY A 51 13.63 -15.65 14.90
CA GLY A 51 15.00 -15.40 14.44
C GLY A 51 15.99 -16.45 14.94
N LEU A 52 15.92 -16.80 16.22
CA LEU A 52 16.77 -17.85 16.81
C LEU A 52 16.51 -19.21 16.17
N SER A 53 15.23 -19.57 15.95
CA SER A 53 14.84 -20.82 15.28
C SER A 53 15.36 -20.89 13.85
N LEU A 54 15.29 -19.78 13.10
CA LEU A 54 15.76 -19.70 11.71
C LEU A 54 17.28 -19.90 11.61
N LEU A 55 18.05 -19.25 12.46
CA LEU A 55 19.52 -19.40 12.47
C LEU A 55 19.94 -20.83 12.82
N ALA A 56 19.26 -21.45 13.80
CA ALA A 56 19.54 -22.84 14.17
C ALA A 56 19.23 -23.82 13.03
N ALA A 57 18.13 -23.60 12.30
CA ALA A 57 17.69 -24.48 11.21
C ALA A 57 18.46 -24.25 9.89
N ASN A 58 19.02 -23.07 9.66
CA ASN A 58 19.60 -22.66 8.36
C ASN A 58 21.00 -22.08 8.48
N PRO A 59 22.01 -22.88 8.84
CA PRO A 59 23.38 -22.39 9.06
C PRO A 59 24.06 -21.85 7.77
N LYS A 60 23.49 -22.14 6.59
CA LYS A 60 24.01 -21.66 5.28
C LYS A 60 23.39 -20.33 4.83
N GLY A 61 22.45 -19.79 5.59
CA GLY A 61 21.73 -18.58 5.27
C GLY A 61 20.26 -18.80 4.90
N VAL A 62 19.49 -17.72 4.99
CA VAL A 62 18.06 -17.65 4.69
C VAL A 62 17.80 -16.49 3.75
N ARG A 63 16.95 -16.71 2.75
CA ARG A 63 16.27 -15.65 2.01
C ARG A 63 14.82 -15.59 2.48
N GLY A 64 14.34 -14.40 2.82
CA GLY A 64 12.97 -14.25 3.28
C GLY A 64 12.43 -12.83 3.06
N HIS A 65 11.15 -12.69 3.31
CA HIS A 65 10.39 -11.48 3.11
C HIS A 65 9.65 -11.09 4.39
N ILE A 66 9.70 -9.82 4.76
CA ILE A 66 9.00 -9.29 5.94
C ILE A 66 7.97 -8.29 5.44
N LEU A 67 6.69 -8.56 5.69
CA LEU A 67 5.57 -7.67 5.42
C LEU A 67 5.19 -6.96 6.72
N ILE A 68 5.45 -5.65 6.81
CA ILE A 68 5.07 -4.83 7.96
C ILE A 68 3.69 -4.23 7.68
N SER A 69 2.70 -4.53 8.54
CA SER A 69 1.35 -3.98 8.42
C SER A 69 1.34 -2.48 8.65
N HIS A 70 2.03 -2.01 9.67
CA HIS A 70 2.28 -0.61 10.01
C HIS A 70 3.42 -0.49 11.03
N THR A 71 3.80 0.74 11.38
CA THR A 71 5.02 1.01 12.16
C THR A 71 4.75 1.35 13.64
N HIS A 72 3.63 0.93 14.23
CA HIS A 72 3.49 0.95 15.69
C HIS A 72 4.46 -0.05 16.33
N TRP A 73 4.88 0.23 17.55
CA TRP A 73 5.97 -0.50 18.19
C TRP A 73 5.71 -2.00 18.31
N ASP A 74 4.52 -2.40 18.64
CA ASP A 74 4.16 -3.82 18.81
C ASP A 74 4.24 -4.63 17.51
N HIS A 75 4.32 -3.97 16.34
CA HIS A 75 4.54 -4.59 15.04
C HIS A 75 5.98 -4.53 14.55
N ILE A 76 6.84 -3.69 15.14
CA ILE A 76 8.24 -3.50 14.69
C ILE A 76 9.29 -3.64 15.78
N GLN A 77 8.92 -3.64 17.07
CA GLN A 77 9.90 -3.62 18.17
C GLN A 77 10.79 -4.85 18.25
N GLY A 78 10.42 -5.96 17.61
CA GLY A 78 11.26 -7.15 17.51
C GLY A 78 12.33 -7.09 16.43
N LEU A 79 12.20 -6.17 15.46
CA LEU A 79 13.13 -6.05 14.34
C LEU A 79 14.59 -5.83 14.78
N PRO A 80 14.89 -4.94 15.74
CA PRO A 80 16.26 -4.75 16.26
C PRO A 80 16.86 -6.01 16.88
N PHE A 81 16.03 -6.95 17.30
CA PHE A 81 16.40 -8.22 17.94
C PHE A 81 16.22 -9.43 17.02
N PHE A 82 15.88 -9.22 15.76
CA PHE A 82 15.76 -10.28 14.77
C PHE A 82 17.13 -10.68 14.25
N ALA A 83 17.76 -11.63 14.96
CA ALA A 83 19.15 -12.04 14.74
C ALA A 83 19.52 -12.37 13.26
N PRO A 84 18.61 -12.89 12.39
CA PRO A 84 18.92 -13.11 10.98
C PRO A 84 19.32 -11.87 10.19
N LEU A 85 18.96 -10.65 10.60
CA LEU A 85 19.40 -9.41 9.95
C LEU A 85 20.89 -9.12 10.15
N PHE A 86 21.53 -9.72 11.16
CA PHE A 86 22.95 -9.53 11.46
C PHE A 86 23.85 -10.60 10.82
N ALA A 87 23.28 -11.64 10.22
CA ALA A 87 24.02 -12.75 9.62
C ALA A 87 24.32 -12.45 8.13
N PRO A 88 25.61 -12.32 7.72
CA PRO A 88 25.97 -11.89 6.35
C PRO A 88 25.51 -12.84 5.22
N ALA A 89 25.21 -14.11 5.55
CA ALA A 89 24.74 -15.07 4.58
C ALA A 89 23.25 -14.93 4.24
N ASN A 90 22.52 -14.03 4.90
CA ASN A 90 21.10 -13.87 4.76
C ASN A 90 20.73 -12.74 3.79
N GLU A 91 19.57 -12.88 3.13
CA GLU A 91 18.95 -11.84 2.32
C GLU A 91 17.51 -11.60 2.77
N TRP A 92 17.14 -10.33 2.92
CA TRP A 92 15.81 -9.94 3.37
C TRP A 92 15.24 -8.83 2.50
N ASP A 93 13.98 -8.99 2.09
CA ASP A 93 13.17 -7.95 1.49
C ASP A 93 12.12 -7.51 2.52
N ILE A 94 12.15 -6.25 2.94
CA ILE A 94 11.23 -5.68 3.93
C ILE A 94 10.25 -4.76 3.20
N TYR A 95 8.97 -5.06 3.33
CA TYR A 95 7.86 -4.35 2.72
C TYR A 95 7.03 -3.68 3.82
N GLY A 96 6.53 -2.49 3.57
CA GLY A 96 5.63 -1.84 4.53
C GLY A 96 5.01 -0.56 3.98
N PRO A 97 3.98 -0.03 4.66
CA PRO A 97 3.27 1.15 4.21
C PRO A 97 4.19 2.37 4.22
N LYS A 98 4.07 3.17 3.18
CA LYS A 98 4.73 4.46 3.11
C LYS A 98 3.92 5.52 3.85
N GLY A 99 4.57 6.23 4.77
CA GLY A 99 4.00 7.44 5.38
C GLY A 99 4.02 8.65 4.44
N LEU A 100 3.41 9.76 4.87
CA LEU A 100 3.37 11.01 4.09
C LEU A 100 4.76 11.54 3.76
N ASP A 101 5.65 11.54 4.76
CA ASP A 101 7.00 12.11 4.66
C ASP A 101 8.10 11.11 5.02
N GLN A 102 7.77 9.81 5.14
CA GLN A 102 8.70 8.82 5.66
C GLN A 102 8.49 7.46 4.99
N SER A 103 9.55 6.91 4.41
CA SER A 103 9.58 5.54 3.88
C SER A 103 9.55 4.50 5.02
N VAL A 104 9.24 3.24 4.69
CA VAL A 104 9.33 2.14 5.66
C VAL A 104 10.76 2.02 6.22
N ARG A 105 11.80 2.24 5.39
CA ARG A 105 13.19 2.26 5.84
C ARG A 105 13.45 3.35 6.87
N GLU A 106 13.00 4.57 6.64
CA GLU A 106 13.18 5.70 7.56
C GLU A 106 12.42 5.49 8.86
N ALA A 107 11.20 4.93 8.81
CA ALA A 107 10.43 4.59 10.01
C ALA A 107 11.17 3.55 10.86
N LEU A 108 11.70 2.49 10.24
CA LEU A 108 12.48 1.47 10.92
C LEU A 108 13.83 2.01 11.43
N ALA A 109 14.49 2.92 10.69
CA ALA A 109 15.69 3.61 11.17
C ALA A 109 15.40 4.48 12.39
N GLY A 110 14.20 5.08 12.45
CA GLY A 110 13.75 5.92 13.56
C GLY A 110 13.78 5.19 14.91
N GLN A 111 13.34 3.92 14.98
CA GLN A 111 13.39 3.13 16.21
C GLN A 111 14.81 2.65 16.56
N MET A 112 15.73 2.64 15.60
CA MET A 112 17.13 2.21 15.77
C MET A 112 18.10 3.39 15.89
N GLN A 113 17.62 4.59 16.23
CA GLN A 113 18.48 5.72 16.57
C GLN A 113 19.28 5.42 17.84
N TYR A 114 20.52 5.91 17.90
CA TYR A 114 21.45 5.66 19.01
C TYR A 114 20.85 5.95 20.40
N THR A 115 19.92 6.89 20.48
CA THR A 115 19.19 7.22 21.73
C THR A 115 18.37 6.04 22.24
N TYR A 116 17.88 5.18 21.36
CA TYR A 116 16.99 4.06 21.67
C TYR A 116 17.64 2.70 21.50
N PHE A 117 18.56 2.57 20.53
CA PHE A 117 19.21 1.33 20.20
C PHE A 117 20.65 1.57 19.72
N PRO A 118 21.65 0.76 20.15
CA PRO A 118 23.07 1.04 19.87
C PRO A 118 23.53 0.66 18.46
N VAL A 119 22.65 0.06 17.63
CA VAL A 119 22.97 -0.42 16.28
C VAL A 119 22.03 0.23 15.27
N ALA A 120 22.59 0.86 14.25
CA ALA A 120 21.82 1.44 13.14
C ALA A 120 21.51 0.39 12.05
N LEU A 121 20.52 0.67 11.16
CA LEU A 121 20.16 -0.22 10.05
C LEU A 121 21.34 -0.55 9.13
N GLU A 122 22.26 0.39 8.94
CA GLU A 122 23.46 0.26 8.11
C GLU A 122 24.45 -0.78 8.64
N GLN A 123 24.30 -1.19 9.88
CA GLN A 123 25.15 -2.18 10.55
C GLN A 123 24.60 -3.61 10.43
N PHE A 124 23.46 -3.81 9.77
CA PHE A 124 22.99 -5.16 9.44
C PHE A 124 24.00 -5.88 8.56
N GLY A 125 24.37 -7.10 8.94
CA GLY A 125 25.27 -7.93 8.15
C GLY A 125 24.60 -8.55 6.93
N ALA A 126 23.29 -8.79 6.99
CA ALA A 126 22.49 -9.33 5.91
C ALA A 126 22.30 -8.31 4.79
N LYS A 127 22.06 -8.80 3.58
CA LYS A 127 21.63 -7.96 2.46
C LYS A 127 20.15 -7.65 2.63
N VAL A 128 19.81 -6.38 2.92
CA VAL A 128 18.43 -5.93 3.16
C VAL A 128 17.99 -4.95 2.08
N ARG A 129 16.80 -5.19 1.52
CA ARG A 129 16.11 -4.28 0.59
C ARG A 129 14.80 -3.82 1.20
N TYR A 130 14.42 -2.57 0.97
CA TYR A 130 13.20 -1.97 1.53
C TYR A 130 12.25 -1.58 0.40
N HIS A 131 10.96 -1.90 0.57
CA HIS A 131 9.92 -1.67 -0.41
C HIS A 131 8.74 -0.94 0.22
N ASP A 132 8.52 0.29 -0.20
CA ASP A 132 7.36 1.07 0.22
C ASP A 132 6.09 0.57 -0.49
N LEU A 133 5.05 0.30 0.28
CA LEU A 133 3.79 -0.25 -0.21
C LEU A 133 2.62 0.72 -0.07
N VAL A 134 1.64 0.51 -0.95
CA VAL A 134 0.29 1.09 -0.90
C VAL A 134 -0.75 0.01 -1.17
N GLU A 135 -2.00 0.40 -1.29
CA GLU A 135 -3.07 -0.51 -1.70
C GLU A 135 -2.87 -0.97 -3.15
N GLY A 136 -2.93 -2.29 -3.39
CA GLY A 136 -2.76 -2.86 -4.72
C GLY A 136 -2.33 -4.33 -4.71
N VAL A 137 -1.79 -4.83 -5.82
CA VAL A 137 -1.40 -6.24 -6.01
C VAL A 137 0.05 -6.33 -6.46
N PHE A 138 0.82 -7.23 -5.85
CA PHE A 138 2.19 -7.57 -6.26
C PHE A 138 2.48 -9.05 -5.98
N GLU A 139 3.63 -9.53 -6.46
CA GLU A 139 4.03 -10.92 -6.29
C GLU A 139 5.39 -11.02 -5.59
N ILE A 140 5.52 -12.04 -4.77
CA ILE A 140 6.76 -12.48 -4.16
C ILE A 140 6.93 -13.95 -4.55
N ASP A 141 7.87 -14.24 -5.44
CA ASP A 141 8.12 -15.57 -5.99
C ASP A 141 6.80 -16.22 -6.51
N ASP A 142 6.30 -17.27 -5.86
CA ASP A 142 5.05 -17.97 -6.21
C ASP A 142 3.82 -17.48 -5.43
N VAL A 143 3.96 -16.41 -4.65
CA VAL A 143 2.91 -15.88 -3.78
C VAL A 143 2.39 -14.56 -4.33
N LYS A 144 1.08 -14.51 -4.63
CA LYS A 144 0.38 -13.28 -4.97
C LYS A 144 -0.10 -12.59 -3.71
N ILE A 145 0.20 -11.30 -3.58
CA ILE A 145 -0.17 -10.48 -2.43
C ILE A 145 -1.04 -9.32 -2.89
N THR A 146 -2.19 -9.15 -2.25
CA THR A 146 -3.03 -7.97 -2.38
C THR A 146 -3.02 -7.22 -1.06
N THR A 147 -2.82 -5.90 -1.09
CA THR A 147 -2.86 -5.03 0.07
C THR A 147 -4.14 -4.20 0.09
N HIS A 148 -4.64 -3.92 1.28
CA HIS A 148 -5.81 -3.08 1.51
C HIS A 148 -5.59 -2.20 2.73
N TYR A 149 -5.98 -0.90 2.65
CA TYR A 149 -5.89 -0.01 3.79
C TYR A 149 -6.94 -0.36 4.84
N LEU A 150 -6.47 -0.65 6.04
CA LEU A 150 -7.29 -0.91 7.21
C LEU A 150 -7.67 0.40 7.92
N ASN A 151 -8.76 0.36 8.67
CA ASN A 151 -9.24 1.49 9.45
C ASN A 151 -8.51 1.59 10.79
N HIS A 152 -7.36 2.24 10.80
CA HIS A 152 -6.50 2.38 11.97
C HIS A 152 -5.90 3.80 12.04
N PRO A 153 -5.53 4.34 13.25
CA PRO A 153 -4.91 5.66 13.40
C PRO A 153 -3.61 5.86 12.63
N ALA A 154 -2.81 4.80 12.48
CA ALA A 154 -1.67 4.79 11.58
C ALA A 154 -2.06 4.29 10.19
N LEU A 155 -1.22 4.57 9.19
CA LEU A 155 -1.37 4.00 7.86
C LEU A 155 -1.07 2.50 7.93
N THR A 156 -2.13 1.68 7.90
CA THR A 156 -2.06 0.24 8.11
C THR A 156 -2.53 -0.51 6.87
N LEU A 157 -1.75 -1.51 6.45
CA LEU A 157 -2.08 -2.40 5.34
C LEU A 157 -2.45 -3.79 5.86
N GLY A 158 -3.61 -4.29 5.44
CA GLY A 158 -3.92 -5.71 5.46
C GLY A 158 -3.28 -6.40 4.26
N TYR A 159 -3.00 -7.69 4.40
CA TYR A 159 -2.37 -8.53 3.38
C TYR A 159 -3.25 -9.73 3.03
N ARG A 160 -3.69 -9.83 1.77
CA ARG A 160 -4.32 -11.02 1.22
C ARG A 160 -3.27 -11.81 0.45
N ILE A 161 -2.93 -13.00 0.94
CA ILE A 161 -1.79 -13.83 0.53
C ILE A 161 -2.33 -15.07 -0.14
N GLN A 162 -2.00 -15.28 -1.41
CA GLN A 162 -2.53 -16.37 -2.24
C GLN A 162 -1.38 -17.22 -2.78
N ALA A 163 -1.33 -18.48 -2.40
CA ALA A 163 -0.41 -19.50 -2.91
C ALA A 163 -0.99 -20.89 -2.65
N ASP A 164 -0.47 -21.93 -3.31
CA ASP A 164 -0.89 -23.33 -3.10
C ASP A 164 -2.40 -23.58 -3.31
N GLY A 165 -3.06 -22.70 -4.09
CA GLY A 165 -4.51 -22.76 -4.29
C GLY A 165 -5.35 -22.34 -3.09
N VAL A 166 -4.75 -21.75 -2.05
CA VAL A 166 -5.42 -21.24 -0.85
C VAL A 166 -5.20 -19.75 -0.66
N THR A 167 -6.10 -19.13 0.08
CA THR A 167 -6.07 -17.71 0.41
C THR A 167 -6.04 -17.50 1.92
N VAL A 168 -5.02 -16.78 2.39
CA VAL A 168 -4.91 -16.30 3.77
C VAL A 168 -5.00 -14.79 3.78
N VAL A 169 -5.77 -14.21 4.69
CA VAL A 169 -5.83 -12.76 4.88
C VAL A 169 -5.36 -12.40 6.28
N TYR A 170 -4.41 -11.47 6.35
CA TYR A 170 -3.98 -10.83 7.59
C TYR A 170 -4.59 -9.44 7.66
N SER A 171 -5.50 -9.24 8.61
CA SER A 171 -6.24 -8.01 8.86
C SER A 171 -6.10 -7.61 10.32
N CYS A 172 -4.86 -7.31 10.72
CA CYS A 172 -4.53 -6.88 12.08
C CYS A 172 -4.56 -5.36 12.15
N ASP A 173 -5.05 -4.83 13.27
CA ASP A 173 -5.24 -3.41 13.53
C ASP A 173 -6.26 -2.77 12.57
N HIS A 174 -7.50 -3.15 12.81
CA HIS A 174 -8.67 -2.66 12.08
C HIS A 174 -9.82 -2.34 13.05
N GLU A 175 -10.40 -1.16 12.92
CA GLU A 175 -11.59 -0.73 13.65
C GLU A 175 -12.80 -0.71 12.73
N PRO A 176 -14.00 -1.13 13.18
CA PRO A 176 -15.24 -0.99 12.39
C PRO A 176 -15.43 0.43 11.88
N HIS A 177 -15.83 0.59 10.63
CA HIS A 177 -16.23 1.89 10.10
C HIS A 177 -17.56 2.33 10.68
N SER A 178 -18.52 1.41 10.79
CA SER A 178 -19.82 1.66 11.41
C SER A 178 -19.84 1.26 12.89
N ARG A 179 -20.28 2.19 13.73
CA ARG A 179 -20.43 1.95 15.18
C ARG A 179 -21.51 0.92 15.50
N THR A 180 -22.57 0.91 14.71
CA THR A 180 -23.68 -0.03 14.92
C THR A 180 -23.24 -1.46 14.68
N LEU A 181 -22.31 -1.67 13.75
CA LEU A 181 -21.76 -2.97 13.44
C LEU A 181 -20.76 -3.50 14.47
N ALA A 182 -20.21 -2.63 15.33
CA ALA A 182 -19.26 -3.03 16.37
C ALA A 182 -19.78 -4.09 17.34
N GLY A 183 -21.10 -4.14 17.57
CA GLY A 183 -21.77 -5.18 18.36
C GLY A 183 -22.00 -6.49 17.61
N GLY A 184 -21.61 -6.60 16.34
CA GLY A 184 -21.90 -7.73 15.46
C GLY A 184 -23.33 -7.73 14.89
N GLU A 185 -24.08 -6.66 15.11
CA GLU A 185 -25.44 -6.47 14.63
C GLU A 185 -25.54 -5.17 13.83
N GLY A 186 -26.54 -5.07 12.94
CA GLY A 186 -26.74 -3.91 12.08
C GLY A 186 -26.38 -4.15 10.62
N GLU A 187 -26.60 -3.13 9.81
CA GLU A 187 -26.32 -3.15 8.37
C GLU A 187 -24.84 -2.88 8.11
N ILE A 188 -24.29 -3.56 7.11
CA ILE A 188 -22.91 -3.38 6.67
C ILE A 188 -22.86 -2.21 5.71
N GLY A 189 -22.21 -1.12 6.10
CA GLY A 189 -22.03 0.06 5.26
C GLY A 189 -20.94 -0.14 4.21
N VAL A 190 -20.87 0.78 3.24
CA VAL A 190 -19.99 0.70 2.04
C VAL A 190 -18.51 0.39 2.39
N HIS A 191 -18.00 0.96 3.48
CA HIS A 191 -16.59 0.76 3.88
C HIS A 191 -16.36 -0.58 4.56
N ASP A 192 -17.31 -1.02 5.39
CA ASP A 192 -17.26 -2.36 5.97
C ASP A 192 -17.51 -3.42 4.88
N GLU A 193 -18.31 -3.10 3.83
CA GLU A 193 -18.45 -3.97 2.65
C GLU A 193 -17.13 -4.09 1.87
N ARG A 194 -16.40 -2.99 1.65
CA ARG A 194 -15.05 -3.04 1.03
C ARG A 194 -14.08 -3.89 1.84
N HIS A 195 -14.17 -3.79 3.17
CA HIS A 195 -13.38 -4.66 4.04
C HIS A 195 -13.82 -6.11 3.90
N ALA A 196 -15.14 -6.40 3.87
CA ALA A 196 -15.67 -7.72 3.60
C ALA A 196 -15.21 -8.27 2.25
N ASP A 197 -15.19 -7.45 1.19
CA ASP A 197 -14.68 -7.82 -0.13
C ASP A 197 -13.20 -8.22 -0.08
N PHE A 198 -12.40 -7.52 0.70
CA PHE A 198 -10.99 -7.88 0.92
C PHE A 198 -10.84 -9.25 1.60
N LEU A 199 -11.73 -9.59 2.53
CA LEU A 199 -11.77 -10.89 3.20
C LEU A 199 -12.43 -12.00 2.36
N ARG A 200 -13.24 -11.65 1.36
CA ARG A 200 -14.20 -12.52 0.67
C ARG A 200 -13.61 -13.84 0.23
N GLY A 201 -14.26 -14.94 0.66
CA GLY A 201 -13.91 -16.30 0.28
C GLY A 201 -12.52 -16.76 0.73
N ALA A 202 -11.90 -16.12 1.72
CA ALA A 202 -10.62 -16.58 2.26
C ALA A 202 -10.77 -17.92 2.99
N ASP A 203 -9.76 -18.78 2.84
CA ASP A 203 -9.68 -20.05 3.57
C ASP A 203 -9.35 -19.82 5.04
N LEU A 204 -8.55 -18.78 5.32
CA LEU A 204 -8.21 -18.34 6.67
C LEU A 204 -8.09 -16.81 6.71
N VAL A 205 -8.75 -16.20 7.70
CA VAL A 205 -8.54 -14.79 8.05
C VAL A 205 -7.94 -14.72 9.44
N LEU A 206 -6.85 -13.98 9.60
CA LEU A 206 -6.32 -13.54 10.88
C LEU A 206 -6.78 -12.10 11.09
N HIS A 207 -7.66 -11.88 12.05
CA HIS A 207 -8.30 -10.59 12.26
C HIS A 207 -8.03 -10.04 13.65
N ASP A 208 -7.82 -8.71 13.74
CA ASP A 208 -7.84 -7.97 14.99
C ASP A 208 -9.12 -8.29 15.78
N ALA A 209 -8.95 -8.58 17.03
CA ALA A 209 -10.04 -8.94 17.94
C ALA A 209 -9.70 -8.52 19.37
N GLN A 210 -9.17 -7.31 19.52
CA GLN A 210 -8.63 -6.83 20.78
C GLN A 210 -9.72 -6.65 21.85
N TYR A 211 -10.90 -6.18 21.46
CA TYR A 211 -11.98 -5.84 22.39
C TYR A 211 -13.18 -6.78 22.28
N THR A 212 -14.10 -6.66 23.24
CA THR A 212 -15.48 -7.12 23.12
C THR A 212 -16.38 -5.93 22.79
N ALA A 213 -17.59 -6.17 22.28
CA ALA A 213 -18.59 -5.13 22.04
C ALA A 213 -18.89 -4.31 23.30
N LYS A 214 -18.78 -4.91 24.48
CA LYS A 214 -18.98 -4.23 25.77
C LYS A 214 -17.84 -3.25 26.10
N GLU A 215 -16.61 -3.58 25.74
CA GLU A 215 -15.42 -2.75 26.02
C GLU A 215 -15.25 -1.64 24.99
N TYR A 216 -15.67 -1.88 23.75
CA TYR A 216 -15.42 -1.02 22.60
C TYR A 216 -15.88 0.44 22.76
N PRO A 217 -17.05 0.77 23.36
CA PRO A 217 -17.47 2.17 23.48
C PRO A 217 -16.45 3.08 24.18
N ALA A 218 -15.66 2.53 25.11
CA ALA A 218 -14.60 3.26 25.82
C ALA A 218 -13.27 3.28 25.04
N LYS A 219 -13.16 2.53 23.94
CA LYS A 219 -11.96 2.32 23.15
C LYS A 219 -12.09 2.78 21.69
N MET A 220 -13.20 3.41 21.38
CA MET A 220 -13.49 3.93 20.03
C MET A 220 -12.43 4.93 19.58
N GLY A 221 -11.95 4.78 18.34
CA GLY A 221 -10.88 5.61 17.80
C GLY A 221 -9.48 5.09 18.14
N TRP A 222 -9.37 3.94 18.80
CA TRP A 222 -8.08 3.30 19.09
C TRP A 222 -7.59 2.41 17.95
N GLY A 223 -8.46 2.12 16.95
CA GLY A 223 -8.11 1.42 15.74
C GLY A 223 -8.21 -0.10 15.82
N HIS A 224 -9.02 -0.65 16.76
CA HIS A 224 -9.13 -2.09 16.98
C HIS A 224 -10.58 -2.58 17.00
N SER A 225 -10.75 -3.84 16.61
CA SER A 225 -12.06 -4.48 16.46
C SER A 225 -12.55 -5.17 17.74
N PRO A 226 -13.88 -5.12 17.96
CA PRO A 226 -14.55 -6.10 18.80
C PRO A 226 -14.56 -7.49 18.14
N VAL A 227 -14.50 -8.55 18.95
CA VAL A 227 -14.58 -9.94 18.49
C VAL A 227 -15.90 -10.22 17.74
N GLU A 228 -16.98 -9.58 18.16
CA GLU A 228 -18.31 -9.72 17.55
C GLU A 228 -18.33 -9.15 16.12
N TYR A 229 -17.68 -8.01 15.89
CA TYR A 229 -17.50 -7.44 14.56
C TYR A 229 -16.66 -8.35 13.68
N ALA A 230 -15.50 -8.80 14.17
CA ALA A 230 -14.58 -9.65 13.42
C ALA A 230 -15.28 -10.92 12.91
N VAL A 231 -16.08 -11.56 13.77
CA VAL A 231 -16.88 -12.74 13.39
C VAL A 231 -17.98 -12.37 12.40
N ARG A 232 -18.71 -11.28 12.62
CA ARG A 232 -19.81 -10.83 11.75
C ARG A 232 -19.33 -10.54 10.33
N ILE A 233 -18.23 -9.80 10.20
CA ILE A 233 -17.69 -9.44 8.89
C ILE A 233 -17.12 -10.67 8.16
N ALA A 234 -16.49 -11.61 8.88
CA ALA A 234 -16.02 -12.87 8.32
C ALA A 234 -17.16 -13.77 7.83
N GLN A 235 -18.28 -13.85 8.57
CA GLN A 235 -19.50 -14.56 8.12
C GLN A 235 -20.04 -13.96 6.84
N HIS A 236 -20.19 -12.63 6.79
CA HIS A 236 -20.70 -11.92 5.61
C HIS A 236 -19.79 -12.13 4.39
N ALA A 237 -18.48 -12.10 4.58
CA ALA A 237 -17.50 -12.33 3.53
C ALA A 237 -17.38 -13.80 3.08
N GLY A 238 -18.11 -14.74 3.71
CA GLY A 238 -18.02 -16.16 3.37
C GLY A 238 -16.67 -16.77 3.66
N VAL A 239 -16.00 -16.31 4.72
CA VAL A 239 -14.71 -16.84 5.19
C VAL A 239 -14.91 -18.26 5.77
N ALA A 240 -14.00 -19.19 5.48
CA ALA A 240 -14.11 -20.54 6.01
C ALA A 240 -13.67 -20.64 7.49
N LYS A 241 -12.58 -19.94 7.84
CA LYS A 241 -11.99 -19.96 9.17
C LYS A 241 -11.44 -18.60 9.58
N ILE A 242 -11.73 -18.17 10.82
CA ILE A 242 -11.19 -16.94 11.39
C ILE A 242 -10.34 -17.25 12.62
N GLY A 243 -9.12 -16.71 12.65
CA GLY A 243 -8.24 -16.64 13.81
C GLY A 243 -8.28 -15.25 14.42
N LEU A 244 -8.78 -15.15 15.64
CA LEU A 244 -8.76 -13.93 16.43
C LEU A 244 -7.33 -13.70 16.92
N THR A 245 -6.78 -12.55 16.64
CA THR A 245 -5.40 -12.18 17.02
C THR A 245 -5.36 -10.77 17.62
N HIS A 246 -4.19 -10.26 17.94
CA HIS A 246 -4.00 -8.98 18.59
C HIS A 246 -4.70 -8.88 19.94
N HIS A 247 -4.55 -9.92 20.76
CA HIS A 247 -5.25 -10.04 22.04
C HIS A 247 -4.89 -8.91 22.99
N ASP A 248 -5.90 -8.32 23.66
CA ASP A 248 -5.70 -7.27 24.66
C ASP A 248 -4.68 -7.69 25.72
N PRO A 249 -3.69 -6.85 26.08
CA PRO A 249 -2.67 -7.17 27.08
C PRO A 249 -3.25 -7.51 28.48
N MET A 250 -4.45 -6.99 28.77
CA MET A 250 -5.11 -7.26 30.05
C MET A 250 -5.92 -8.56 30.05
N ARG A 251 -6.08 -9.22 28.91
CA ARG A 251 -6.88 -10.43 28.75
C ARG A 251 -6.04 -11.67 29.04
N ASP A 252 -6.48 -12.51 29.97
CA ASP A 252 -5.85 -13.77 30.33
C ASP A 252 -6.33 -14.92 29.43
N ASP A 253 -5.66 -16.07 29.54
CA ASP A 253 -5.95 -17.27 28.77
C ASP A 253 -7.38 -17.79 29.00
N LYS A 254 -7.92 -17.68 30.22
CA LYS A 254 -9.28 -18.13 30.54
C LYS A 254 -10.34 -17.25 29.90
N SER A 255 -10.10 -15.96 29.87
CA SER A 255 -11.00 -15.01 29.21
C SER A 255 -11.04 -15.25 27.71
N LEU A 256 -9.91 -15.60 27.07
CA LEU A 256 -9.88 -15.97 25.65
C LEU A 256 -10.63 -17.29 25.39
N ASP A 257 -10.48 -18.30 26.25
CA ASP A 257 -11.26 -19.53 26.15
C ASP A 257 -12.77 -19.23 26.17
N GLN A 258 -13.22 -18.45 27.14
CA GLN A 258 -14.65 -18.10 27.28
C GLN A 258 -15.18 -17.36 26.05
N ILE A 259 -14.43 -16.39 25.53
CA ILE A 259 -14.81 -15.65 24.32
C ILE A 259 -14.97 -16.62 23.14
N VAL A 260 -14.01 -17.51 22.93
CA VAL A 260 -14.06 -18.49 21.82
C VAL A 260 -15.23 -19.47 22.00
N GLU A 261 -15.48 -19.94 23.21
CA GLU A 261 -16.62 -20.82 23.52
C GLU A 261 -17.96 -20.15 23.26
N ASP A 262 -18.13 -18.91 23.71
CA ASP A 262 -19.35 -18.12 23.48
C ASP A 262 -19.59 -17.87 21.99
N LEU A 263 -18.56 -17.49 21.24
CA LEU A 263 -18.64 -17.27 19.80
C LEU A 263 -18.99 -18.58 19.05
N ARG A 264 -18.40 -19.70 19.42
CA ARG A 264 -18.71 -21.02 18.83
C ARG A 264 -20.15 -21.44 19.13
N ALA A 265 -20.64 -21.20 20.34
CA ALA A 265 -22.01 -21.48 20.72
C ALA A 265 -22.99 -20.64 19.89
N LYS A 266 -22.72 -19.34 19.72
CA LYS A 266 -23.49 -18.42 18.89
C LYS A 266 -23.53 -18.89 17.43
N LEU A 267 -22.35 -19.11 16.81
CA LEU A 267 -22.23 -19.58 15.43
C LEU A 267 -23.00 -20.88 15.18
N LYS A 268 -22.93 -21.82 16.13
CA LYS A 268 -23.68 -23.09 16.06
C LYS A 268 -25.19 -22.84 16.12
N SER A 269 -25.66 -21.94 16.97
CA SER A 269 -27.09 -21.61 17.07
C SER A 269 -27.63 -20.92 15.80
N GLU A 270 -26.79 -20.19 15.09
CA GLU A 270 -27.08 -19.52 13.81
C GLU A 270 -26.93 -20.47 12.60
N GLY A 271 -26.48 -21.72 12.80
CA GLY A 271 -26.21 -22.65 11.70
C GLY A 271 -25.03 -22.23 10.81
N SER A 272 -24.16 -21.37 11.30
CA SER A 272 -22.98 -20.89 10.57
C SER A 272 -21.94 -21.98 10.39
N LYS A 273 -21.27 -21.98 9.23
CA LYS A 273 -20.15 -22.89 8.92
C LYS A 273 -18.77 -22.28 9.24
N LEU A 274 -18.74 -21.01 9.67
CA LEU A 274 -17.49 -20.33 10.02
C LEU A 274 -16.84 -21.00 11.22
N GLU A 275 -15.58 -21.42 11.07
CA GLU A 275 -14.77 -21.89 12.19
C GLU A 275 -14.08 -20.72 12.87
N VAL A 276 -14.15 -20.63 14.22
CA VAL A 276 -13.47 -19.60 15.01
C VAL A 276 -12.48 -20.21 16.01
N PHE A 277 -11.30 -19.60 16.12
CA PHE A 277 -10.29 -19.90 17.13
C PHE A 277 -9.55 -18.62 17.55
N ALA A 278 -8.94 -18.63 18.74
CA ALA A 278 -7.97 -17.61 19.12
C ALA A 278 -6.56 -18.08 18.73
N ALA A 279 -5.79 -17.21 18.09
CA ALA A 279 -4.41 -17.49 17.71
C ALA A 279 -3.53 -17.64 18.97
N ALA A 280 -2.63 -18.63 18.95
CA ALA A 280 -1.74 -18.91 20.09
C ALA A 280 -0.29 -19.07 19.62
N GLU A 281 0.65 -18.52 20.37
CA GLU A 281 2.09 -18.69 20.10
C GLU A 281 2.47 -20.18 20.04
N GLY A 282 3.33 -20.54 19.10
CA GLY A 282 3.75 -21.90 18.84
C GLY A 282 2.74 -22.74 18.04
N GLN A 283 1.49 -22.27 17.90
CA GLN A 283 0.50 -22.95 17.05
C GLN A 283 0.92 -22.88 15.58
N SER A 284 0.82 -24.04 14.91
CA SER A 284 1.04 -24.16 13.46
C SER A 284 -0.24 -24.63 12.78
N ILE A 285 -0.58 -24.04 11.65
CA ILE A 285 -1.79 -24.35 10.89
C ILE A 285 -1.40 -24.66 9.44
N GLU A 286 -1.81 -25.83 8.96
CA GLU A 286 -1.83 -26.13 7.52
C GLU A 286 -3.15 -25.62 6.95
N VAL A 287 -3.06 -24.59 6.09
CA VAL A 287 -4.23 -24.04 5.40
C VAL A 287 -4.49 -24.89 4.17
N VAL A 288 -5.65 -25.50 4.14
CA VAL A 288 -6.15 -26.29 3.01
C VAL A 288 -7.32 -25.57 2.37
N ARG A 289 -7.52 -25.78 1.07
CA ARG A 289 -8.60 -25.14 0.33
C ARG A 289 -9.96 -25.54 0.93
N SER A 290 -10.75 -24.55 1.26
CA SER A 290 -12.15 -24.76 1.64
C SER A 290 -12.98 -25.04 0.38
N ASN A 291 -14.08 -25.78 0.53
CA ASN A 291 -15.04 -26.01 -0.56
C ASN A 291 -15.92 -24.75 -0.84
N ALA A 292 -15.64 -23.62 -0.20
CA ALA A 292 -16.29 -22.37 -0.48
C ALA A 292 -15.92 -21.89 -1.90
N GLN A 293 -16.91 -21.57 -2.72
CA GLN A 293 -16.68 -20.98 -4.04
C GLN A 293 -15.96 -19.63 -3.86
N GLN A 294 -14.70 -19.57 -4.30
CA GLN A 294 -13.99 -18.30 -4.40
C GLN A 294 -14.54 -17.55 -5.62
N PRO A 295 -15.12 -16.36 -5.46
CA PRO A 295 -15.38 -15.51 -6.61
C PRO A 295 -14.01 -15.05 -7.18
N GLU A 296 -13.80 -15.21 -8.47
CA GLU A 296 -12.63 -14.69 -9.21
C GLU A 296 -12.46 -13.16 -9.09
N THR A 297 -13.45 -12.49 -8.52
CA THR A 297 -13.63 -11.04 -8.56
C THR A 297 -12.85 -10.24 -7.52
N ALA A 298 -12.33 -10.85 -6.44
CA ALA A 298 -11.61 -10.07 -5.41
C ALA A 298 -10.31 -9.41 -5.94
N ALA A 299 -9.62 -10.05 -6.90
CA ALA A 299 -8.42 -9.48 -7.52
C ALA A 299 -8.72 -8.37 -8.54
N ALA A 300 -9.94 -8.33 -9.10
CA ALA A 300 -10.34 -7.32 -10.08
C ALA A 300 -10.63 -5.95 -9.45
N LEU A 301 -10.82 -5.89 -8.13
CA LEU A 301 -11.09 -4.66 -7.39
C LEU A 301 -9.83 -3.84 -7.06
N TYR A 302 -8.64 -4.45 -7.19
CA TYR A 302 -7.38 -3.83 -6.81
C TYR A 302 -6.45 -3.66 -8.02
N PRO A 303 -5.95 -2.46 -8.31
CA PRO A 303 -4.98 -2.24 -9.37
C PRO A 303 -3.66 -2.95 -9.06
N ALA A 304 -2.93 -3.35 -10.10
CA ALA A 304 -1.56 -3.85 -9.95
C ALA A 304 -0.70 -2.80 -9.24
N MET A 305 0.02 -3.23 -8.21
CA MET A 305 0.65 -2.32 -7.27
C MET A 305 1.95 -1.72 -7.77
N ALA A 306 2.13 -0.48 -7.41
CA ALA A 306 3.28 0.34 -7.62
C ALA A 306 3.93 0.76 -6.29
N ALA A 307 5.24 0.79 -6.19
CA ALA A 307 5.94 1.37 -5.05
C ALA A 307 5.97 2.91 -5.15
N MET A 308 6.01 3.59 -4.02
CA MET A 308 5.69 5.01 -3.94
C MET A 308 6.78 5.88 -3.31
N ALA A 309 6.79 7.14 -3.75
CA ALA A 309 7.52 8.25 -3.12
C ALA A 309 6.55 9.35 -2.65
N PRO A 310 6.86 10.12 -1.58
CA PRO A 310 5.95 11.14 -1.05
C PRO A 310 5.80 12.32 -2.01
N SER A 311 4.56 12.76 -2.18
CA SER A 311 4.26 14.04 -2.82
C SER A 311 4.38 15.18 -1.81
N ARG A 312 5.18 16.21 -2.13
CA ARG A 312 5.21 17.48 -1.38
C ARG A 312 4.12 18.47 -1.82
N MET A 313 3.27 18.11 -2.78
CA MET A 313 2.17 18.98 -3.16
C MET A 313 1.14 19.04 -2.03
N LYS A 314 0.91 20.26 -1.54
CA LYS A 314 -0.09 20.52 -0.49
C LYS A 314 -1.47 20.14 -1.03
N ARG A 315 -2.06 19.11 -0.46
CA ARG A 315 -3.46 18.75 -0.69
C ARG A 315 -4.30 19.35 0.42
N PHE A 316 -5.44 19.91 0.07
CA PHE A 316 -6.31 20.57 1.02
C PHE A 316 -7.32 19.58 1.64
N VAL A 317 -7.76 19.88 2.85
CA VAL A 317 -9.00 19.36 3.42
C VAL A 317 -10.07 20.42 3.24
N ALA A 318 -11.19 20.07 2.61
CA ALA A 318 -12.33 20.96 2.45
C ALA A 318 -13.36 20.72 3.56
N LEU A 319 -13.66 21.72 4.37
CA LEU A 319 -14.58 21.65 5.51
C LEU A 319 -15.83 22.48 5.21
N ALA A 320 -16.98 21.82 4.98
CA ALA A 320 -18.29 22.45 4.85
C ALA A 320 -19.20 21.96 5.98
N VAL A 321 -18.93 22.45 7.19
CA VAL A 321 -19.57 22.07 8.45
C VAL A 321 -20.22 23.31 9.05
N ALA A 322 -21.55 23.26 9.20
CA ALA A 322 -22.33 24.40 9.68
C ALA A 322 -22.42 24.49 11.21
N ASP A 323 -22.25 23.37 11.92
CA ASP A 323 -22.21 23.33 13.38
C ASP A 323 -20.86 23.84 13.90
N PRO A 324 -20.81 24.99 14.64
CA PRO A 324 -19.56 25.56 15.10
C PRO A 324 -18.72 24.65 15.99
N ALA A 325 -19.37 23.81 16.82
CA ALA A 325 -18.66 22.89 17.70
C ALA A 325 -17.97 21.78 16.91
N SER A 326 -18.66 21.19 15.97
CA SER A 326 -18.09 20.18 15.05
C SER A 326 -16.98 20.79 14.18
N LEU A 327 -17.20 21.99 13.64
CA LEU A 327 -16.18 22.69 12.83
C LEU A 327 -14.90 22.94 13.64
N ALA A 328 -15.01 23.39 14.88
CA ALA A 328 -13.84 23.61 15.73
C ALA A 328 -13.04 22.33 15.99
N ILE A 329 -13.71 21.19 16.18
CA ILE A 329 -13.07 19.88 16.35
C ILE A 329 -12.31 19.47 15.08
N PHE A 330 -12.94 19.62 13.90
CA PHE A 330 -12.29 19.28 12.63
C PHE A 330 -11.13 20.21 12.30
N THR A 331 -11.28 21.52 12.52
CA THR A 331 -10.21 22.50 12.32
C THR A 331 -8.99 22.14 13.17
N ALA A 332 -9.19 21.91 14.46
CA ALA A 332 -8.11 21.50 15.36
C ALA A 332 -7.46 20.17 14.95
N ALA A 333 -8.24 19.21 14.45
CA ALA A 333 -7.73 17.93 13.98
C ALA A 333 -6.83 18.09 12.73
N VAL A 334 -7.27 18.90 11.75
CA VAL A 334 -6.51 19.12 10.51
C VAL A 334 -5.24 19.95 10.79
N GLU A 335 -5.31 20.96 11.64
CA GLU A 335 -4.14 21.73 12.10
C GLU A 335 -3.10 20.85 12.80
N ALA A 336 -3.55 19.95 13.66
CA ALA A 336 -2.67 19.04 14.39
C ALA A 336 -1.95 18.03 13.47
N GLU A 337 -2.48 17.76 12.27
CA GLU A 337 -1.85 16.93 11.25
C GLU A 337 -1.02 17.75 10.23
N GLY A 338 -0.94 19.07 10.39
CA GLY A 338 -0.16 19.96 9.51
C GLY A 338 -0.67 20.03 8.07
N VAL A 339 -1.92 19.61 7.82
CA VAL A 339 -2.52 19.59 6.48
C VAL A 339 -3.20 20.95 6.20
N PRO A 340 -3.00 21.55 5.02
CA PRO A 340 -3.71 22.78 4.67
C PRO A 340 -5.21 22.47 4.50
N PHE A 341 -6.05 23.39 4.96
CA PHE A 341 -7.50 23.24 4.85
C PHE A 341 -8.18 24.52 4.43
N ARG A 342 -9.42 24.40 3.98
CA ARG A 342 -10.30 25.52 3.70
C ARG A 342 -11.69 25.27 4.26
N VAL A 343 -12.23 26.25 4.96
CA VAL A 343 -13.61 26.24 5.48
C VAL A 343 -14.53 26.90 4.45
N PHE A 344 -15.65 26.28 4.17
CA PHE A 344 -16.68 26.76 3.26
C PHE A 344 -17.97 27.03 4.04
N PRO A 345 -18.31 28.33 4.27
CA PRO A 345 -19.60 28.68 4.86
C PRO A 345 -20.78 28.29 3.97
N ASP A 346 -20.56 28.28 2.66
CA ASP A 346 -21.50 27.77 1.65
C ASP A 346 -20.91 26.55 0.97
N ALA A 347 -21.49 25.40 1.26
CA ALA A 347 -21.03 24.12 0.74
C ALA A 347 -21.14 23.97 -0.79
N SER A 348 -21.95 24.81 -1.46
CA SER A 348 -22.03 24.84 -2.92
C SER A 348 -20.72 25.25 -3.60
N GLN A 349 -19.86 25.99 -2.90
CA GLN A 349 -18.55 26.44 -3.37
C GLN A 349 -17.48 25.33 -3.35
N VAL A 350 -17.73 24.21 -2.66
CA VAL A 350 -16.78 23.10 -2.55
C VAL A 350 -16.50 22.51 -3.93
N ALA A 351 -17.51 22.31 -4.76
CA ALA A 351 -17.35 21.71 -6.09
C ALA A 351 -16.46 22.57 -7.02
N GLU A 352 -16.58 23.89 -6.96
CA GLU A 352 -15.71 24.81 -7.72
C GLU A 352 -14.26 24.75 -7.23
N PHE A 353 -14.07 24.72 -5.92
CA PHE A 353 -12.74 24.59 -5.32
C PHE A 353 -12.05 23.30 -5.73
N LEU A 354 -12.78 22.18 -5.74
CA LEU A 354 -12.27 20.86 -6.17
C LEU A 354 -11.85 20.84 -7.64
N GLY A 355 -12.41 21.70 -8.49
CA GLY A 355 -12.01 21.86 -9.88
C GLY A 355 -10.65 22.55 -10.05
N THR A 356 -10.17 23.30 -9.05
CA THR A 356 -8.97 24.13 -9.12
C THR A 356 -7.86 23.70 -8.16
N GLN A 357 -8.17 22.97 -7.09
CA GLN A 357 -7.24 22.60 -6.05
C GLN A 357 -7.28 21.09 -5.78
N ARG A 358 -6.10 20.51 -5.59
CA ARG A 358 -6.01 19.12 -5.14
C ARG A 358 -6.46 19.00 -3.70
N THR A 359 -7.36 18.08 -3.48
CA THR A 359 -7.98 17.86 -2.17
C THR A 359 -7.78 16.42 -1.73
N SER A 360 -7.49 16.20 -0.46
CA SER A 360 -7.32 14.87 0.15
C SER A 360 -8.58 14.36 0.80
N LEU A 361 -9.45 15.26 1.27
CA LEU A 361 -10.64 14.93 2.03
C LEU A 361 -11.66 16.05 1.94
N VAL A 362 -12.94 15.70 1.80
CA VAL A 362 -14.07 16.61 1.98
C VAL A 362 -14.87 16.18 3.21
N VAL A 363 -15.22 17.12 4.06
CA VAL A 363 -16.10 16.91 5.21
C VAL A 363 -17.35 17.75 5.01
N LEU A 364 -18.50 17.09 4.94
CA LEU A 364 -19.81 17.71 4.77
C LEU A 364 -20.69 17.43 5.99
N GLU A 365 -21.58 18.35 6.33
CA GLU A 365 -22.63 18.11 7.31
C GLU A 365 -23.97 17.81 6.63
N HIS A 366 -24.71 16.84 7.16
CA HIS A 366 -26.08 16.54 6.77
C HIS A 366 -27.02 16.68 7.95
N ASP A 367 -27.84 17.74 7.95
CA ASP A 367 -28.79 18.10 9.00
C ASP A 367 -30.04 18.73 8.34
N PRO A 368 -30.82 17.95 7.60
CA PRO A 368 -31.99 18.47 6.90
C PRO A 368 -33.08 18.93 7.91
N PRO A 369 -33.82 20.02 7.66
CA PRO A 369 -33.80 20.80 6.40
C PRO A 369 -32.72 21.89 6.34
N ARG A 370 -31.87 22.04 7.35
CA ARG A 370 -30.87 23.13 7.46
C ARG A 370 -29.74 22.97 6.45
N VAL A 371 -29.18 21.75 6.32
CA VAL A 371 -28.10 21.44 5.40
C VAL A 371 -28.38 20.08 4.76
N ASP A 372 -28.51 20.05 3.45
CA ASP A 372 -28.62 18.82 2.68
C ASP A 372 -27.25 18.39 2.13
N GLY A 373 -26.44 17.76 3.00
CA GLY A 373 -25.12 17.26 2.63
C GLY A 373 -25.15 16.19 1.55
N LEU A 374 -26.24 15.40 1.43
CA LEU A 374 -26.37 14.39 0.39
C LEU A 374 -26.50 15.00 -0.99
N ALA A 375 -27.33 16.04 -1.13
CA ALA A 375 -27.46 16.78 -2.39
C ALA A 375 -26.12 17.41 -2.81
N ILE A 376 -25.36 17.94 -1.83
CA ILE A 376 -24.04 18.53 -2.07
C ILE A 376 -23.02 17.45 -2.48
N SER A 377 -23.01 16.31 -1.81
CA SER A 377 -22.13 15.18 -2.14
C SER A 377 -22.40 14.70 -3.57
N LYS A 378 -23.67 14.52 -3.94
CA LYS A 378 -24.07 14.14 -5.28
C LYS A 378 -23.61 15.17 -6.33
N ALA A 379 -23.83 16.47 -6.06
CA ALA A 379 -23.38 17.54 -6.96
C ALA A 379 -21.85 17.58 -7.12
N ILE A 380 -21.08 17.26 -6.07
CA ILE A 380 -19.64 17.10 -6.15
C ILE A 380 -19.28 15.92 -7.08
N ARG A 381 -19.90 14.76 -6.90
CA ARG A 381 -19.64 13.57 -7.74
C ARG A 381 -19.98 13.77 -9.22
N GLU A 382 -21.03 14.52 -9.51
CA GLU A 382 -21.47 14.82 -10.89
C GLU A 382 -20.55 15.83 -11.60
N ARG A 383 -19.91 16.74 -10.87
CA ARG A 383 -19.10 17.83 -11.43
C ARG A 383 -17.60 17.57 -11.41
N VAL A 384 -17.15 16.68 -10.54
CA VAL A 384 -15.72 16.46 -10.33
C VAL A 384 -15.31 15.20 -11.09
N THR A 385 -14.39 15.38 -12.03
CA THR A 385 -13.80 14.32 -12.88
C THR A 385 -12.31 14.17 -12.59
N GLY A 386 -11.72 13.05 -12.99
CA GLY A 386 -10.29 12.80 -12.84
C GLY A 386 -9.86 12.49 -11.41
N ASP A 387 -8.78 13.09 -10.94
CA ASP A 387 -8.14 12.79 -9.65
C ASP A 387 -9.07 12.87 -8.42
N ASN A 388 -10.11 13.66 -8.51
CA ASN A 388 -11.07 13.86 -7.43
C ASN A 388 -12.29 12.93 -7.50
N GLU A 389 -12.40 12.07 -8.53
CA GLU A 389 -13.51 11.13 -8.68
C GLU A 389 -13.60 10.13 -7.49
N SER A 390 -12.44 9.69 -6.98
CA SER A 390 -12.32 8.82 -5.80
C SER A 390 -12.06 9.57 -4.49
N LEU A 391 -12.23 10.90 -4.48
CA LEU A 391 -12.00 11.73 -3.30
C LEU A 391 -12.92 11.31 -2.14
N PRO A 392 -12.39 11.04 -0.93
CA PRO A 392 -13.22 10.69 0.21
C PRO A 392 -14.09 11.87 0.65
N ILE A 393 -15.37 11.58 0.89
CA ILE A 393 -16.36 12.50 1.45
C ILE A 393 -16.84 11.91 2.77
N ILE A 394 -16.47 12.54 3.90
CA ILE A 394 -17.01 12.21 5.22
C ILE A 394 -18.28 13.03 5.44
N MET A 395 -19.36 12.35 5.79
CA MET A 395 -20.64 12.96 6.09
C MET A 395 -20.90 13.00 7.60
N LEU A 396 -21.08 14.19 8.17
CA LEU A 396 -21.44 14.38 9.57
C LEU A 396 -22.97 14.39 9.71
N ALA A 397 -23.52 13.52 10.54
CA ALA A 397 -24.97 13.45 10.77
C ALA A 397 -25.31 12.93 12.17
N ALA A 398 -26.56 13.08 12.57
CA ALA A 398 -27.09 12.46 13.79
C ALA A 398 -27.37 10.96 13.62
N ARG A 399 -27.61 10.49 12.38
CA ARG A 399 -27.85 9.10 12.00
C ARG A 399 -27.35 8.85 10.59
N GLU A 400 -27.03 7.59 10.29
CA GLU A 400 -26.67 7.15 8.95
C GLU A 400 -27.93 7.05 8.04
N ASP A 401 -27.77 7.43 6.79
CA ASP A 401 -28.67 7.08 5.69
C ASP A 401 -27.82 6.34 4.63
N ILE A 402 -27.72 5.02 4.77
CA ILE A 402 -26.83 4.19 3.96
C ILE A 402 -27.22 4.27 2.48
N ALA A 403 -28.50 4.08 2.17
CA ALA A 403 -29.00 4.07 0.79
C ALA A 403 -28.85 5.46 0.13
N GLY A 404 -29.23 6.53 0.84
CA GLY A 404 -29.04 7.90 0.38
C GLY A 404 -27.57 8.28 0.23
N GLY A 405 -26.73 7.82 1.15
CA GLY A 405 -25.28 8.03 1.13
C GLY A 405 -24.61 7.35 -0.06
N GLU A 406 -24.93 6.10 -0.35
CA GLU A 406 -24.45 5.39 -1.53
C GLU A 406 -24.84 6.10 -2.83
N ALA A 407 -26.11 6.44 -2.97
CA ALA A 407 -26.62 7.16 -4.14
C ALA A 407 -25.97 8.54 -4.32
N ALA A 408 -25.52 9.16 -3.23
CA ALA A 408 -24.83 10.46 -3.21
C ALA A 408 -23.29 10.34 -3.27
N GLY A 409 -22.74 9.13 -3.25
CA GLY A 409 -21.30 8.88 -3.28
C GLY A 409 -20.57 9.31 -1.99
N VAL A 410 -21.25 9.23 -0.83
CA VAL A 410 -20.65 9.43 0.49
C VAL A 410 -19.64 8.31 0.76
N THR A 411 -18.46 8.68 1.27
CA THR A 411 -17.40 7.71 1.54
C THR A 411 -17.53 7.11 2.94
N GLU A 412 -17.84 7.93 3.93
CA GLU A 412 -17.96 7.49 5.32
C GLU A 412 -18.91 8.39 6.09
N TRP A 413 -19.66 7.81 7.03
CA TRP A 413 -20.49 8.54 7.98
C TRP A 413 -19.76 8.74 9.30
N LEU A 414 -19.81 9.95 9.83
CA LEU A 414 -19.34 10.27 11.17
C LEU A 414 -20.51 10.74 12.02
N LEU A 415 -20.97 9.87 12.90
CA LEU A 415 -22.17 10.13 13.71
C LEU A 415 -21.87 10.99 14.93
N LYS A 416 -22.72 11.98 15.16
CA LYS A 416 -22.71 12.80 16.38
C LYS A 416 -23.37 12.05 17.57
N PRO A 417 -22.85 12.18 18.81
CA PRO A 417 -21.65 12.92 19.19
C PRO A 417 -20.37 12.12 18.92
N PHE A 418 -19.27 12.80 18.60
CA PHE A 418 -17.94 12.21 18.41
C PHE A 418 -16.89 12.93 19.27
N THR A 419 -15.78 12.25 19.58
CA THR A 419 -14.66 12.81 20.33
C THR A 419 -13.63 13.47 19.42
N SER A 420 -12.87 14.44 19.92
CA SER A 420 -11.79 15.08 19.16
C SER A 420 -10.71 14.07 18.73
N SER A 421 -10.40 13.08 19.57
CA SER A 421 -9.44 12.02 19.23
C SER A 421 -9.92 11.15 18.07
N TYR A 422 -11.20 10.79 18.05
CA TYR A 422 -11.79 10.01 16.97
C TYR A 422 -11.77 10.77 15.63
N VAL A 423 -12.15 12.07 15.65
CA VAL A 423 -12.08 12.92 14.47
C VAL A 423 -10.66 13.04 13.95
N ARG A 424 -9.68 13.27 14.84
CA ARG A 424 -8.27 13.34 14.46
C ARG A 424 -7.79 12.05 13.79
N THR A 425 -8.15 10.90 14.35
CA THR A 425 -7.87 9.59 13.77
C THR A 425 -8.42 9.46 12.35
N LYS A 426 -9.69 9.85 12.13
CA LYS A 426 -10.31 9.78 10.80
C LYS A 426 -9.67 10.73 9.79
N VAL A 427 -9.42 11.99 10.18
CA VAL A 427 -8.73 12.97 9.34
C VAL A 427 -7.36 12.44 8.94
N ARG A 428 -6.56 11.96 9.89
CA ARG A 428 -5.24 11.37 9.63
C ARG A 428 -5.32 10.20 8.67
N ALA A 429 -6.19 9.22 8.94
CA ALA A 429 -6.33 8.02 8.12
C ALA A 429 -6.69 8.36 6.67
N TRP A 430 -7.64 9.26 6.44
CA TRP A 430 -8.07 9.63 5.10
C TRP A 430 -7.05 10.51 4.36
N THR A 431 -6.40 11.44 5.06
CA THR A 431 -5.33 12.24 4.44
C THR A 431 -4.13 11.39 4.04
N LEU A 432 -3.76 10.39 4.84
CA LEU A 432 -2.71 9.43 4.52
C LEU A 432 -3.08 8.55 3.32
N ARG A 433 -4.28 7.97 3.29
CA ARG A 433 -4.76 7.13 2.17
C ARG A 433 -4.80 7.86 0.83
N THR A 434 -5.04 9.17 0.85
CA THR A 434 -5.12 9.98 -0.37
C THR A 434 -3.79 10.65 -0.75
N ALA A 435 -2.79 10.59 0.13
CA ALA A 435 -1.48 11.21 -0.11
C ALA A 435 -0.67 10.56 -1.23
N CYS A 436 -1.02 9.37 -1.64
CA CYS A 436 -0.19 8.51 -2.48
C CYS A 436 -0.97 7.98 -3.70
N ARG A 437 -0.71 8.48 -4.92
CA ARG A 437 -1.50 8.14 -6.12
C ARG A 437 -0.74 7.88 -7.42
N TRP A 438 0.59 7.90 -7.47
CA TRP A 438 1.25 7.51 -8.71
C TRP A 438 1.30 5.97 -8.86
N ILE A 439 1.25 5.50 -10.11
CA ILE A 439 1.16 4.08 -10.44
C ILE A 439 2.52 3.58 -10.91
N ARG A 440 3.01 2.47 -10.34
CA ARG A 440 4.20 1.76 -10.83
C ARG A 440 3.87 1.04 -12.14
N ALA A 441 4.83 0.94 -13.03
CA ALA A 441 4.68 0.11 -14.22
C ALA A 441 4.54 -1.38 -13.83
N GLY A 442 3.65 -2.08 -14.52
CA GLY A 442 3.57 -3.54 -14.42
C GLY A 442 4.87 -4.22 -14.86
N ILE A 443 5.05 -5.47 -14.45
CA ILE A 443 6.12 -6.34 -14.95
C ILE A 443 5.58 -7.07 -16.19
N PRO A 444 6.28 -7.06 -17.34
CA PRO A 444 5.88 -7.83 -18.51
C PRO A 444 5.82 -9.35 -18.22
N ASP A 445 4.88 -10.06 -18.85
CA ASP A 445 4.73 -11.52 -18.68
C ASP A 445 5.99 -12.30 -19.11
N ASP A 446 6.79 -11.73 -20.03
CA ASP A 446 8.03 -12.30 -20.54
C ASP A 446 9.29 -11.69 -19.89
N GLU A 447 9.20 -11.16 -18.69
CA GLU A 447 10.27 -10.41 -18.02
C GLU A 447 11.61 -11.15 -18.00
N GLU A 448 11.64 -12.44 -17.70
CA GLU A 448 12.89 -13.21 -17.67
C GLU A 448 13.56 -13.29 -19.06
N ASN A 449 12.77 -13.46 -20.13
CA ASN A 449 13.28 -13.45 -21.50
C ASN A 449 13.82 -12.07 -21.87
N ARG A 450 13.06 -11.02 -21.56
CA ARG A 450 13.43 -9.62 -21.76
C ARG A 450 14.75 -9.27 -21.04
N LEU A 451 14.89 -9.67 -19.77
CA LEU A 451 16.12 -9.47 -18.99
C LEU A 451 17.29 -10.28 -19.58
N GLY A 452 17.03 -11.48 -20.07
CA GLY A 452 18.02 -12.28 -20.79
C GLY A 452 18.53 -11.58 -22.05
N ALA A 453 17.62 -11.03 -22.86
CA ALA A 453 17.96 -10.26 -24.06
C ALA A 453 18.74 -8.98 -23.71
N LEU A 454 18.30 -8.24 -22.67
CA LEU A 454 19.02 -7.06 -22.19
C LEU A 454 20.46 -7.37 -21.75
N LYS A 455 20.65 -8.45 -21.00
CA LYS A 455 21.99 -8.90 -20.57
C LYS A 455 22.85 -9.35 -21.74
N ALA A 456 22.27 -9.98 -22.76
CA ALA A 456 22.97 -10.43 -23.95
C ALA A 456 23.55 -9.26 -24.79
N LEU A 457 22.98 -8.05 -24.67
CA LEU A 457 23.55 -6.84 -25.29
C LEU A 457 24.92 -6.47 -24.71
N GLY A 458 25.26 -6.91 -23.49
CA GLY A 458 26.51 -6.61 -22.82
C GLY A 458 26.78 -5.11 -22.60
N ILE A 459 25.70 -4.29 -22.50
CA ILE A 459 25.78 -2.83 -22.49
C ILE A 459 25.51 -2.22 -21.10
N LEU A 460 24.86 -2.99 -20.20
CA LEU A 460 24.64 -2.54 -18.82
C LEU A 460 26.00 -2.34 -18.12
N ASP A 461 26.06 -1.34 -17.25
CA ASP A 461 27.22 -0.98 -16.43
C ASP A 461 28.49 -0.61 -17.24
N THR A 462 28.31 -0.29 -18.54
CA THR A 462 29.39 0.19 -19.40
C THR A 462 29.48 1.72 -19.38
N GLY A 463 30.67 2.25 -19.72
CA GLY A 463 30.86 3.69 -19.82
C GLY A 463 30.01 4.37 -20.90
N ARG A 464 29.97 5.71 -20.86
CA ARG A 464 29.34 6.53 -21.90
C ARG A 464 30.01 6.29 -23.26
N GLU A 465 29.21 6.25 -24.33
CA GLU A 465 29.70 6.06 -25.68
C GLU A 465 29.22 7.20 -26.60
N PRO A 466 30.13 7.86 -27.33
CA PRO A 466 29.79 9.00 -28.19
C PRO A 466 28.69 8.74 -29.22
N ARG A 467 28.48 7.48 -29.63
CA ARG A 467 27.42 7.09 -30.60
C ARG A 467 26.03 7.30 -30.01
N PHE A 468 25.79 6.99 -28.73
CA PHE A 468 24.51 7.25 -28.06
C PHE A 468 24.39 8.71 -27.63
N ASP A 469 25.48 9.32 -27.15
CA ASP A 469 25.47 10.73 -26.73
C ASP A 469 25.17 11.69 -27.89
N ARG A 470 25.51 11.33 -29.11
CA ARG A 470 25.11 12.11 -30.30
C ARG A 470 23.62 12.04 -30.56
N LEU A 471 23.01 10.85 -30.41
CA LEU A 471 21.58 10.65 -30.64
C LEU A 471 20.71 11.35 -29.58
N THR A 472 21.12 11.30 -28.32
CA THR A 472 20.39 12.03 -27.24
C THR A 472 20.49 13.54 -27.40
N ARG A 473 21.68 14.08 -27.76
CA ARG A 473 21.81 15.53 -28.07
C ARG A 473 21.00 15.93 -29.31
N LEU A 474 20.99 15.09 -30.36
CA LEU A 474 20.19 15.32 -31.55
C LEU A 474 18.69 15.36 -31.20
N ALA A 475 18.22 14.37 -30.43
CA ALA A 475 16.83 14.33 -29.97
C ALA A 475 16.48 15.56 -29.15
N ALA A 476 17.30 15.95 -28.15
CA ALA A 476 17.06 17.14 -27.37
C ALA A 476 16.95 18.42 -28.22
N ALA A 477 17.85 18.57 -29.22
CA ALA A 477 17.86 19.76 -30.11
C ALA A 477 16.68 19.79 -31.08
N LEU A 478 16.30 18.64 -31.67
CA LEU A 478 15.20 18.58 -32.65
C LEU A 478 13.83 18.79 -32.01
N PHE A 479 13.65 18.36 -30.78
CA PHE A 479 12.39 18.53 -30.04
C PHE A 479 12.38 19.76 -29.14
N ASP A 480 13.49 20.47 -29.06
CA ASP A 480 13.65 21.64 -28.18
C ASP A 480 13.28 21.31 -26.73
N VAL A 481 13.75 20.15 -26.22
CA VAL A 481 13.52 19.70 -24.84
C VAL A 481 14.82 19.76 -24.04
N PRO A 482 14.77 20.09 -22.75
CA PRO A 482 15.96 20.16 -21.90
C PRO A 482 16.60 18.80 -21.66
N ILE A 483 15.83 17.71 -21.71
CA ILE A 483 16.32 16.38 -21.36
C ILE A 483 15.90 15.36 -22.44
N ALA A 484 16.89 14.61 -22.93
CA ALA A 484 16.67 13.42 -23.75
C ALA A 484 17.61 12.31 -23.29
N MET A 485 17.11 11.06 -23.25
CA MET A 485 17.91 9.96 -22.74
C MET A 485 17.62 8.63 -23.46
N VAL A 486 18.63 7.77 -23.53
CA VAL A 486 18.52 6.35 -23.84
C VAL A 486 18.59 5.59 -22.51
N SER A 487 17.47 5.02 -22.13
CA SER A 487 17.26 4.33 -20.86
C SER A 487 17.06 2.86 -21.08
N LEU A 488 17.73 2.01 -20.31
CA LEU A 488 17.56 0.57 -20.28
C LEU A 488 16.92 0.17 -18.95
N VAL A 489 15.90 -0.67 -18.97
CA VAL A 489 15.14 -1.04 -17.79
C VAL A 489 15.55 -2.45 -17.37
N ASP A 490 16.35 -2.53 -16.31
CA ASP A 490 16.78 -3.78 -15.66
C ASP A 490 15.70 -4.26 -14.66
N ARG A 491 15.96 -5.32 -13.90
CA ARG A 491 15.03 -5.92 -12.94
C ARG A 491 14.49 -4.90 -11.93
N ASP A 492 15.39 -4.15 -11.27
CA ASP A 492 15.06 -3.26 -10.15
C ASP A 492 15.45 -1.81 -10.42
N ARG A 493 16.08 -1.52 -11.56
CA ARG A 493 16.61 -0.19 -11.89
C ARG A 493 16.35 0.19 -13.34
N GLN A 494 16.29 1.48 -13.57
CA GLN A 494 16.47 2.13 -14.84
C GLN A 494 17.91 2.59 -14.92
N TRP A 495 18.66 2.10 -15.92
CA TRP A 495 20.05 2.46 -16.17
C TRP A 495 20.15 3.34 -17.41
N LEU A 496 20.90 4.45 -17.30
CA LEU A 496 20.99 5.42 -18.38
C LEU A 496 22.25 5.19 -19.22
N LYS A 497 22.08 4.67 -20.43
CA LYS A 497 23.19 4.50 -21.37
C LYS A 497 23.69 5.83 -21.89
N SER A 498 22.80 6.78 -22.11
CA SER A 498 23.12 8.15 -22.49
C SER A 498 22.04 9.10 -21.99
N CYS A 499 22.45 10.25 -21.54
CA CYS A 499 21.56 11.32 -21.08
C CYS A 499 22.13 12.69 -21.48
N CYS A 500 21.27 13.53 -22.04
CA CYS A 500 21.52 14.94 -22.25
C CYS A 500 20.63 15.74 -21.28
N GLY A 501 21.18 16.72 -20.58
CA GLY A 501 20.42 17.62 -19.72
C GLY A 501 20.21 17.16 -18.27
N LEU A 502 20.71 15.97 -17.87
CA LEU A 502 20.65 15.49 -16.51
C LEU A 502 21.94 14.76 -16.15
N ASP A 503 22.43 14.94 -14.93
CA ASP A 503 23.58 14.18 -14.41
C ASP A 503 23.09 13.04 -13.51
N ALA A 504 22.61 11.97 -14.15
CA ALA A 504 22.10 10.78 -13.48
C ALA A 504 22.66 9.51 -14.16
N GLY A 505 23.08 8.52 -13.38
CA GLY A 505 23.58 7.24 -13.90
C GLY A 505 22.53 6.12 -13.88
N GLU A 506 21.84 5.98 -12.77
CA GLU A 506 20.80 4.97 -12.58
C GLU A 506 19.77 5.45 -11.57
N GLU A 507 18.59 4.84 -11.62
CA GLU A 507 17.46 5.17 -10.77
C GLU A 507 16.63 3.91 -10.48
N SER A 508 15.81 3.96 -9.43
CA SER A 508 14.86 2.89 -9.17
C SER A 508 13.88 2.73 -10.34
N ARG A 509 13.66 1.49 -10.77
CA ARG A 509 12.61 1.14 -11.76
C ARG A 509 11.24 1.63 -11.33
N ASP A 510 11.00 1.70 -10.04
CA ASP A 510 9.72 2.04 -9.45
C ASP A 510 9.21 3.44 -9.81
N VAL A 511 10.11 4.41 -9.91
CA VAL A 511 9.78 5.81 -10.27
C VAL A 511 9.87 6.07 -11.78
N SER A 512 10.21 5.03 -12.55
CA SER A 512 10.56 5.15 -13.96
C SER A 512 9.33 5.31 -14.86
N PHE A 513 9.25 6.38 -15.59
CA PHE A 513 8.32 6.55 -16.72
C PHE A 513 8.64 5.54 -17.83
N CYS A 514 9.92 5.24 -18.03
CA CYS A 514 10.39 4.31 -19.06
C CYS A 514 9.91 2.88 -18.79
N ALA A 515 9.74 2.50 -17.55
CA ALA A 515 9.19 1.18 -17.19
C ALA A 515 7.75 0.99 -17.68
N HIS A 516 6.93 2.05 -17.72
CA HIS A 516 5.58 2.01 -18.31
C HIS A 516 5.60 1.78 -19.82
N VAL A 517 6.57 2.37 -20.51
CA VAL A 517 6.78 2.15 -21.94
C VAL A 517 7.23 0.70 -22.20
N VAL A 518 8.14 0.19 -21.39
CA VAL A 518 8.60 -1.22 -21.49
C VAL A 518 7.44 -2.20 -21.25
N TYR A 519 6.61 -1.93 -20.26
CA TYR A 519 5.43 -2.74 -19.94
C TYR A 519 4.40 -2.74 -21.07
N SER A 520 4.04 -1.56 -21.58
CA SER A 520 3.02 -1.41 -22.62
C SER A 520 3.51 -1.73 -24.02
N ARG A 521 4.84 -1.68 -24.26
CA ARG A 521 5.51 -1.80 -25.58
C ARG A 521 5.02 -0.79 -26.62
N ASN A 522 4.36 0.27 -26.17
CA ASN A 522 3.82 1.34 -27.00
C ASN A 522 4.50 2.66 -26.71
N ILE A 523 4.48 3.57 -27.70
CA ILE A 523 4.87 4.95 -27.46
C ILE A 523 3.94 5.54 -26.40
N MET A 524 4.52 6.16 -25.38
CA MET A 524 3.78 6.84 -24.32
C MET A 524 4.08 8.33 -24.39
N ILE A 525 3.04 9.14 -24.48
CA ILE A 525 3.12 10.59 -24.45
C ILE A 525 2.26 11.10 -23.30
N VAL A 526 2.89 11.83 -22.39
CA VAL A 526 2.26 12.48 -21.24
C VAL A 526 2.45 13.97 -21.42
N GLN A 527 1.41 14.67 -21.85
CA GLN A 527 1.46 16.09 -22.18
C GLN A 527 1.65 16.98 -20.94
N ASP A 528 1.02 16.59 -19.83
CA ASP A 528 1.16 17.19 -18.51
C ASP A 528 1.10 16.10 -17.43
N THR A 529 2.23 15.84 -16.80
CA THR A 529 2.34 14.81 -15.76
C THR A 529 1.50 15.11 -14.53
N LEU A 530 1.18 16.37 -14.25
CA LEU A 530 0.30 16.73 -13.13
C LEU A 530 -1.16 16.36 -13.39
N ARG A 531 -1.54 16.16 -14.66
CA ARG A 531 -2.89 15.74 -15.06
C ARG A 531 -2.99 14.24 -15.32
N ASP A 532 -1.87 13.53 -15.38
CA ASP A 532 -1.86 12.09 -15.60
C ASP A 532 -1.88 11.36 -14.24
N PRO A 533 -2.94 10.59 -13.95
CA PRO A 533 -3.11 9.91 -12.65
C PRO A 533 -1.99 8.91 -12.35
N ARG A 534 -1.28 8.42 -13.37
CA ARG A 534 -0.14 7.53 -13.19
C ARG A 534 1.08 8.24 -12.62
N PHE A 535 1.22 9.56 -12.86
CA PHE A 535 2.46 10.28 -12.61
C PHE A 535 2.31 11.53 -11.73
N ALA A 536 1.11 12.02 -11.52
CA ALA A 536 0.89 13.31 -10.87
C ALA A 536 1.60 13.46 -9.50
N ASP A 537 1.73 12.38 -8.76
CA ASP A 537 2.44 12.33 -7.47
C ASP A 537 3.79 11.60 -7.54
N ASN A 538 4.29 11.33 -8.76
CA ASN A 538 5.61 10.69 -8.95
C ASN A 538 6.71 11.62 -8.43
N PRO A 539 7.74 11.09 -7.73
CA PRO A 539 8.86 11.89 -7.20
C PRO A 539 9.54 12.78 -8.23
N LYS A 540 9.62 12.33 -9.48
CA LYS A 540 10.20 13.11 -10.59
C LYS A 540 9.33 14.27 -11.05
N VAL A 541 8.05 14.26 -10.69
CA VAL A 541 7.08 15.33 -10.95
C VAL A 541 7.03 16.30 -9.78
N THR A 542 7.03 15.77 -8.57
CA THR A 542 6.88 16.56 -7.34
C THR A 542 8.18 17.15 -6.82
N ASN A 543 9.31 16.50 -7.11
CA ASN A 543 10.67 16.97 -6.78
C ASN A 543 11.46 17.22 -8.06
N GLU A 544 12.70 17.67 -7.94
CA GLU A 544 13.58 17.81 -9.09
C GLU A 544 13.68 16.49 -9.88
N PRO A 545 13.62 16.58 -11.22
CA PRO A 545 13.65 17.77 -12.08
C PRO A 545 12.27 18.40 -12.37
N HIS A 546 11.21 18.08 -11.64
CA HIS A 546 9.85 18.62 -11.84
C HIS A 546 9.30 18.34 -13.25
N ILE A 547 9.35 17.09 -13.67
CA ILE A 547 8.88 16.66 -14.98
C ILE A 547 7.42 17.06 -15.19
N ARG A 548 7.13 17.76 -16.30
CA ARG A 548 5.79 18.13 -16.72
C ARG A 548 5.38 17.44 -18.02
N PHE A 549 6.34 17.17 -18.89
CA PHE A 549 6.14 16.46 -20.14
C PHE A 549 7.05 15.24 -20.21
N TYR A 550 6.53 14.15 -20.75
CA TYR A 550 7.28 12.96 -21.07
C TYR A 550 6.81 12.35 -22.40
N ALA A 551 7.75 11.99 -23.27
CA ALA A 551 7.47 11.16 -24.44
C ALA A 551 8.53 10.06 -24.52
N GLY A 552 8.11 8.79 -24.56
CA GLY A 552 9.00 7.63 -24.64
C GLY A 552 8.63 6.68 -25.76
N ALA A 553 9.63 6.32 -26.57
CA ALA A 553 9.51 5.33 -27.63
C ALA A 553 10.22 4.04 -27.22
N PRO A 554 9.56 2.86 -27.28
CA PRO A 554 10.13 1.59 -26.82
C PRO A 554 11.28 1.11 -27.69
N LEU A 555 12.32 0.58 -27.06
CA LEU A 555 13.45 -0.08 -27.70
C LEU A 555 13.16 -1.59 -27.76
N ILE A 556 12.56 -2.03 -28.86
CA ILE A 556 12.17 -3.42 -29.08
C ILE A 556 13.21 -4.07 -30.00
N LEU A 557 13.88 -5.11 -29.53
CA LEU A 557 14.86 -5.90 -30.29
C LEU A 557 14.16 -6.81 -31.32
N ASP A 558 14.93 -7.40 -32.22
CA ASP A 558 14.42 -8.28 -33.28
C ASP A 558 13.71 -9.54 -32.77
N ASP A 559 14.03 -9.97 -31.53
CA ASP A 559 13.37 -11.07 -30.83
C ASP A 559 12.04 -10.66 -30.14
N GLY A 560 11.64 -9.40 -30.27
CA GLY A 560 10.45 -8.84 -29.64
C GLY A 560 10.65 -8.34 -28.20
N SER A 561 11.84 -8.50 -27.62
CA SER A 561 12.14 -8.06 -26.25
C SER A 561 12.22 -6.53 -26.17
N CYS A 562 11.41 -5.90 -25.30
CA CYS A 562 11.49 -4.46 -25.04
C CYS A 562 12.49 -4.18 -23.92
N VAL A 563 13.68 -3.70 -24.25
CA VAL A 563 14.80 -3.56 -23.30
C VAL A 563 14.90 -2.18 -22.66
N GLY A 564 14.21 -1.17 -23.21
CA GLY A 564 14.30 0.20 -22.71
C GLY A 564 13.53 1.20 -23.55
N THR A 565 13.94 2.46 -23.51
CA THR A 565 13.29 3.58 -24.23
C THR A 565 14.29 4.63 -24.72
N LEU A 566 13.96 5.26 -25.85
CA LEU A 566 14.39 6.63 -26.12
C LEU A 566 13.31 7.57 -25.57
N CYS A 567 13.66 8.49 -24.69
CA CYS A 567 12.68 9.40 -24.10
C CYS A 567 13.11 10.87 -24.12
N LEU A 568 12.09 11.73 -24.19
CA LEU A 568 12.14 13.18 -24.16
C LEU A 568 11.41 13.66 -22.90
N ILE A 569 11.99 14.61 -22.20
CA ILE A 569 11.46 15.13 -20.94
C ILE A 569 11.57 16.66 -20.92
N ASP A 570 10.51 17.31 -20.42
CA ASP A 570 10.52 18.75 -20.15
C ASP A 570 9.88 19.07 -18.79
N THR A 571 10.26 20.20 -18.24
CA THR A 571 9.67 20.81 -17.04
C THR A 571 8.46 21.69 -17.34
N ARG A 572 8.02 21.74 -18.59
CA ARG A 572 6.82 22.45 -19.09
C ARG A 572 5.91 21.46 -19.78
N GLU A 573 4.61 21.71 -19.77
CA GLU A 573 3.65 20.95 -20.58
C GLU A 573 3.95 21.11 -22.07
N ARG A 574 3.78 20.02 -22.82
CA ARG A 574 3.98 19.98 -24.28
C ARG A 574 3.01 19.03 -24.96
N SER A 575 2.82 19.20 -26.25
CA SER A 575 2.14 18.25 -27.13
C SER A 575 3.05 17.89 -28.30
N LEU A 576 2.96 16.66 -28.78
CA LEU A 576 3.60 16.21 -30.02
C LEU A 576 2.53 16.00 -31.08
N ASP A 577 2.78 16.50 -32.28
CA ASP A 577 1.99 16.19 -33.46
C ASP A 577 2.46 14.88 -34.13
N GLY A 578 1.74 14.46 -35.17
CA GLY A 578 2.07 13.21 -35.88
C GLY A 578 3.45 13.22 -36.53
N ALA A 579 3.93 14.37 -37.00
CA ALA A 579 5.27 14.49 -37.59
C ALA A 579 6.36 14.32 -36.53
N SER A 580 6.15 14.93 -35.36
CA SER A 580 7.04 14.80 -34.21
C SER A 580 7.10 13.35 -33.69
N ILE A 581 5.95 12.66 -33.65
CA ILE A 581 5.91 11.23 -33.26
C ILE A 581 6.69 10.37 -34.25
N SER A 582 6.54 10.59 -35.56
CA SER A 582 7.31 9.89 -36.59
C SER A 582 8.80 10.14 -36.44
N LEU A 583 9.20 11.38 -36.19
CA LEU A 583 10.61 11.75 -35.97
C LEU A 583 11.19 11.05 -34.72
N LEU A 584 10.42 10.97 -33.64
CA LEU A 584 10.84 10.24 -32.42
C LEU A 584 11.07 8.74 -32.73
N GLN A 585 10.23 8.14 -33.58
CA GLN A 585 10.38 6.75 -34.02
C GLN A 585 11.65 6.56 -34.86
N GLU A 586 11.95 7.47 -35.80
CA GLU A 586 13.18 7.41 -36.60
C GLU A 586 14.44 7.48 -35.73
N ILE A 587 14.48 8.38 -34.74
CA ILE A 587 15.64 8.47 -33.84
C ILE A 587 15.73 7.22 -32.97
N ARG A 588 14.60 6.66 -32.48
CA ARG A 588 14.54 5.41 -31.76
C ARG A 588 15.13 4.27 -32.57
N ASP A 589 14.84 4.18 -33.88
CA ASP A 589 15.36 3.15 -34.77
C ASP A 589 16.88 3.28 -34.95
N LEU A 590 17.40 4.52 -35.02
CA LEU A 590 18.85 4.74 -34.99
C LEU A 590 19.48 4.26 -33.66
N VAL A 591 18.81 4.49 -32.52
CA VAL A 591 19.28 3.95 -31.23
C VAL A 591 19.30 2.43 -31.23
N LEU A 592 18.29 1.77 -31.79
CA LEU A 592 18.21 0.32 -31.90
C LEU A 592 19.36 -0.24 -32.75
N LEU A 593 19.65 0.39 -33.89
CA LEU A 593 20.79 0.02 -34.74
C LEU A 593 22.12 0.07 -33.97
N GLU A 594 22.32 1.12 -33.16
CA GLU A 594 23.54 1.24 -32.35
C GLU A 594 23.57 0.27 -31.16
N LEU A 595 22.42 -0.12 -30.59
CA LEU A 595 22.33 -1.14 -29.54
C LEU A 595 22.68 -2.53 -30.06
N GLN A 596 22.18 -2.88 -31.25
CA GLN A 596 22.39 -4.19 -31.88
C GLN A 596 23.75 -4.32 -32.58
N ARG A 597 24.43 -3.19 -32.76
CA ARG A 597 25.78 -3.19 -33.37
C ARG A 597 26.76 -3.81 -32.37
N LYS A 598 27.17 -5.06 -32.66
CA LYS A 598 28.23 -5.73 -31.87
C LYS A 598 29.45 -4.81 -31.78
N SER A 599 29.92 -4.54 -30.58
CA SER A 599 31.20 -3.86 -30.38
C SER A 599 32.27 -4.69 -31.05
N GLY A 600 32.75 -4.23 -32.20
CA GLY A 600 33.83 -4.89 -32.90
C GLY A 600 35.01 -5.05 -31.94
N ALA A 601 35.40 -6.29 -31.70
CA ALA A 601 36.63 -6.61 -31.01
C ALA A 601 37.76 -5.79 -31.65
N GLY A 602 38.59 -5.17 -30.83
CA GLY A 602 39.65 -4.25 -31.20
C GLY A 602 40.45 -4.74 -32.40
N ALA A 603 40.61 -3.82 -33.33
CA ALA A 603 41.66 -3.88 -34.33
C ALA A 603 42.64 -2.74 -34.03
N GLY A 604 43.88 -3.14 -33.70
CA GLY A 604 45.07 -2.32 -33.76
C GLY A 604 45.51 -1.75 -32.45
#